data_af53cb5fa2cb66a20a99f7aaf8336239
#
_entry.id   af53cb5fa2cb66a20a99f7aaf8336239
#
_cell.length_a   1.000
_cell.length_b   1.000
_cell.length_c   1.000
_cell.angle_alpha   90.00
_cell.angle_beta   90.00
_cell.angle_gamma   90.00
#
_symmetry.space_group_name_H-M   'P 1'
#
loop_
_entity.id
_entity.type
_entity.pdbx_description
1 polymer ?
#
loop_
_entity_poly.entity_id
_entity_poly.type
_entity_poly.pdbx_seq_one_letter_code
_entity_poly.pdbx_strand_id
1 'polypeptide(L)'
;MLIETEATPNPLTRKYLPGRTVMATGSRDFPTASAAEASPLAHALFATGDVDGVFFGRDFISVSAKPAAAWEELEPDVLSILLDHFVTDAPLFAPGTAAGIAIDPNDDGAAMAVEEDPADADIVDQIKELIETRVRPAVAQDGGDIVYRGYAHGTLYLAMQGACSGCPSSAVTLKRGIEGLIKHYVPEVQNVEAV
;
A
#
# COMPACT_ATOMS: atom_id res chain seq x y z
N MET A 1 -4.27 -19.54 -16.14
CA MET A 1 -3.63 -18.65 -15.19
C MET A 1 -4.20 -18.97 -13.80
N LEU A 2 -3.39 -19.08 -12.79
CA LEU A 2 -3.83 -19.28 -11.40
C LEU A 2 -3.54 -17.98 -10.63
N ILE A 3 -4.53 -17.51 -9.88
CA ILE A 3 -4.33 -16.42 -8.91
C ILE A 3 -4.38 -17.03 -7.53
N GLU A 4 -3.30 -16.89 -6.77
CA GLU A 4 -3.25 -17.35 -5.38
C GLU A 4 -3.85 -16.28 -4.47
N THR A 5 -4.59 -16.70 -3.46
CA THR A 5 -5.18 -15.82 -2.44
C THR A 5 -4.48 -16.06 -1.11
N GLU A 6 -4.05 -14.98 -0.47
CA GLU A 6 -3.44 -15.01 0.86
C GLU A 6 -4.27 -14.16 1.84
N ALA A 7 -4.44 -14.68 3.06
CA ALA A 7 -4.98 -13.88 4.15
C ALA A 7 -3.93 -12.85 4.61
N THR A 8 -4.41 -11.68 5.00
CA THR A 8 -3.56 -10.64 5.59
C THR A 8 -3.84 -10.51 7.09
N PRO A 9 -2.98 -9.82 7.86
CA PRO A 9 -3.27 -9.51 9.26
C PRO A 9 -4.55 -8.67 9.45
N ASN A 10 -4.99 -7.98 8.41
CA ASN A 10 -6.27 -7.29 8.39
C ASN A 10 -7.37 -8.26 7.87
N PRO A 11 -8.33 -8.69 8.71
CA PRO A 11 -9.36 -9.66 8.31
C PRO A 11 -10.30 -9.13 7.22
N LEU A 12 -10.36 -7.80 7.04
CA LEU A 12 -11.12 -7.16 5.97
C LEU A 12 -10.35 -7.08 4.64
N THR A 13 -9.10 -7.51 4.60
CA THR A 13 -8.27 -7.42 3.40
C THR A 13 -7.74 -8.78 3.00
N ARG A 14 -7.81 -9.10 1.71
CA ARG A 14 -7.17 -10.27 1.09
C ARG A 14 -6.17 -9.82 0.06
N LYS A 15 -5.07 -10.58 -0.04
CA LYS A 15 -3.99 -10.37 -0.99
C LYS A 15 -4.08 -11.41 -2.09
N TYR A 16 -4.00 -10.97 -3.33
CA TYR A 16 -4.08 -11.77 -4.55
C TYR A 16 -2.77 -11.70 -5.31
N LEU A 17 -2.21 -12.86 -5.65
CA LEU A 17 -0.96 -12.99 -6.39
C LEU A 17 -1.26 -13.55 -7.79
N PRO A 18 -1.21 -12.72 -8.84
CA PRO A 18 -1.47 -13.16 -10.21
C PRO A 18 -0.29 -13.92 -10.84
N GLY A 19 0.82 -14.12 -10.09
CA GLY A 19 2.01 -14.81 -10.59
C GLY A 19 2.81 -14.02 -11.63
N ARG A 20 2.58 -12.70 -11.72
CA ARG A 20 3.28 -11.78 -12.63
C ARG A 20 3.40 -10.39 -11.98
N THR A 21 4.27 -9.56 -12.53
CA THR A 21 4.39 -8.17 -12.10
C THR A 21 3.08 -7.41 -12.36
N VAL A 22 2.54 -6.76 -11.34
CA VAL A 22 1.40 -5.86 -11.39
C VAL A 22 1.90 -4.44 -11.65
N MET A 23 2.74 -3.91 -10.74
CA MET A 23 3.36 -2.59 -10.89
C MET A 23 4.85 -2.76 -11.21
N ALA A 24 5.32 -2.18 -12.32
CA ALA A 24 6.74 -2.24 -12.68
C ALA A 24 7.60 -1.44 -11.69
N THR A 25 7.07 -0.33 -11.21
CA THR A 25 7.71 0.56 -10.22
C THR A 25 6.66 1.10 -9.26
N GLY A 26 7.05 1.29 -8.00
CA GLY A 26 6.19 1.85 -6.95
C GLY A 26 5.00 0.96 -6.57
N SER A 27 4.01 1.59 -6.00
CA SER A 27 2.72 1.01 -5.63
C SER A 27 1.59 2.03 -5.86
N ARG A 28 0.35 1.59 -5.87
CA ARG A 28 -0.80 2.49 -6.03
C ARG A 28 -1.93 2.12 -5.11
N ASP A 29 -2.36 3.08 -4.30
CA ASP A 29 -3.52 2.95 -3.42
C ASP A 29 -4.76 3.62 -4.02
N PHE A 30 -5.89 2.95 -3.90
CA PHE A 30 -7.21 3.43 -4.31
C PHE A 30 -8.14 3.34 -3.09
N PRO A 31 -8.14 4.36 -2.23
CA PRO A 31 -8.94 4.35 -1.00
C PRO A 31 -10.42 4.65 -1.24
N THR A 32 -10.80 4.99 -2.46
CA THR A 32 -12.18 5.31 -2.82
C THR A 32 -12.50 4.92 -4.26
N ALA A 33 -13.78 4.73 -4.56
CA ALA A 33 -14.25 4.48 -5.93
C ALA A 33 -13.89 5.62 -6.91
N SER A 34 -13.83 6.87 -6.45
CA SER A 34 -13.39 8.00 -7.27
C SER A 34 -11.89 7.90 -7.63
N ALA A 35 -11.04 7.51 -6.68
CA ALA A 35 -9.63 7.27 -6.96
C ALA A 35 -9.44 6.12 -7.96
N ALA A 36 -10.33 5.13 -7.95
CA ALA A 36 -10.30 3.95 -8.82
C ALA A 36 -10.62 4.25 -10.29
N GLU A 37 -11.19 5.42 -10.62
CA GLU A 37 -11.47 5.83 -12.01
C GLU A 37 -10.20 5.86 -12.88
N ALA A 38 -9.03 6.03 -12.27
CA ALA A 38 -7.74 6.00 -12.95
C ALA A 38 -7.35 4.60 -13.47
N SER A 39 -7.97 3.53 -12.95
CA SER A 39 -7.65 2.14 -13.29
C SER A 39 -8.91 1.35 -13.62
N PRO A 40 -9.04 0.81 -14.84
CA PRO A 40 -10.15 -0.06 -15.21
C PRO A 40 -10.31 -1.25 -14.25
N LEU A 41 -9.20 -1.84 -13.80
CA LEU A 41 -9.23 -2.95 -12.86
C LEU A 41 -9.74 -2.52 -11.47
N ALA A 42 -9.19 -1.45 -10.91
CA ALA A 42 -9.64 -0.95 -9.61
C ALA A 42 -11.12 -0.53 -9.67
N HIS A 43 -11.53 0.15 -10.74
CA HIS A 43 -12.91 0.53 -10.96
C HIS A 43 -13.85 -0.69 -11.00
N ALA A 44 -13.48 -1.75 -11.73
CA ALA A 44 -14.28 -2.98 -11.80
C ALA A 44 -14.43 -3.65 -10.43
N LEU A 45 -13.36 -3.66 -9.61
CA LEU A 45 -13.39 -4.18 -8.24
C LEU A 45 -14.35 -3.38 -7.35
N PHE A 46 -14.29 -2.06 -7.38
CA PHE A 46 -15.24 -1.21 -6.64
C PHE A 46 -16.69 -1.34 -7.13
N ALA A 47 -16.91 -1.66 -8.41
CA ALA A 47 -18.24 -1.86 -8.98
C ALA A 47 -18.99 -3.07 -8.41
N THR A 48 -18.32 -4.00 -7.72
CA THR A 48 -18.98 -5.08 -6.95
C THR A 48 -19.87 -4.53 -5.84
N GLY A 49 -19.61 -3.33 -5.34
CA GLY A 49 -20.36 -2.68 -4.29
C GLY A 49 -19.86 -2.97 -2.86
N ASP A 50 -19.12 -4.04 -2.65
CA ASP A 50 -18.64 -4.50 -1.35
C ASP A 50 -17.16 -4.24 -1.09
N VAL A 51 -16.44 -3.71 -2.07
CA VAL A 51 -15.05 -3.27 -1.95
C VAL A 51 -14.98 -1.87 -1.36
N ASP A 52 -14.08 -1.69 -0.39
CA ASP A 52 -13.81 -0.43 0.31
C ASP A 52 -12.42 0.15 -0.01
N GLY A 53 -11.51 -0.67 -0.52
CA GLY A 53 -10.18 -0.24 -0.93
C GLY A 53 -9.51 -1.24 -1.85
N VAL A 54 -8.66 -0.74 -2.75
CA VAL A 54 -7.83 -1.56 -3.64
C VAL A 54 -6.42 -1.00 -3.62
N PHE A 55 -5.44 -1.90 -3.52
CA PHE A 55 -4.03 -1.53 -3.53
C PHE A 55 -3.26 -2.40 -4.52
N PHE A 56 -2.46 -1.77 -5.36
CA PHE A 56 -1.56 -2.46 -6.28
C PHE A 56 -0.14 -2.38 -5.76
N GLY A 57 0.40 -3.54 -5.41
CA GLY A 57 1.81 -3.72 -5.12
C GLY A 57 2.61 -4.14 -6.35
N ARG A 58 3.87 -4.50 -6.15
CA ARG A 58 4.76 -4.88 -7.24
C ARG A 58 4.30 -6.15 -7.97
N ASP A 59 3.88 -7.16 -7.24
CA ASP A 59 3.53 -8.51 -7.73
C ASP A 59 2.23 -9.05 -7.10
N PHE A 60 1.48 -8.17 -6.43
CA PHE A 60 0.24 -8.51 -5.76
C PHE A 60 -0.79 -7.39 -5.84
N ILE A 61 -2.04 -7.75 -5.56
CA ILE A 61 -3.16 -6.83 -5.40
C ILE A 61 -3.79 -7.12 -4.05
N SER A 62 -4.00 -6.10 -3.23
CA SER A 62 -4.81 -6.21 -2.01
C SER A 62 -6.18 -5.60 -2.24
N VAL A 63 -7.21 -6.30 -1.82
CA VAL A 63 -8.60 -5.85 -1.86
C VAL A 63 -9.14 -5.82 -0.45
N SER A 64 -9.64 -4.68 -0.03
CA SER A 64 -10.28 -4.47 1.27
C SER A 64 -11.80 -4.47 1.08
N ALA A 65 -12.47 -5.31 1.82
CA ALA A 65 -13.92 -5.42 1.83
C ALA A 65 -14.54 -4.45 2.85
N LYS A 66 -15.76 -4.02 2.60
CA LYS A 66 -16.56 -3.30 3.60
C LYS A 66 -16.82 -4.18 4.82
N PRO A 67 -16.96 -3.61 6.03
CA PRO A 67 -17.15 -4.39 7.25
C PRO A 67 -18.38 -5.31 7.25
N ALA A 68 -19.39 -4.99 6.42
CA ALA A 68 -20.63 -5.79 6.29
C ALA A 68 -20.55 -6.85 5.18
N ALA A 69 -19.50 -6.84 4.35
CA ALA A 69 -19.36 -7.76 3.23
C ALA A 69 -18.91 -9.15 3.71
N ALA A 70 -19.45 -10.18 3.07
CA ALA A 70 -19.05 -11.58 3.30
C ALA A 70 -18.04 -11.99 2.24
N TRP A 71 -16.85 -12.44 2.66
CA TRP A 71 -15.81 -12.88 1.74
C TRP A 71 -16.24 -14.08 0.89
N GLU A 72 -17.10 -14.96 1.42
CA GLU A 72 -17.64 -16.10 0.69
C GLU A 72 -18.41 -15.70 -0.58
N GLU A 73 -19.02 -14.51 -0.56
CA GLU A 73 -19.76 -13.95 -1.71
C GLU A 73 -18.87 -13.07 -2.58
N LEU A 74 -18.01 -12.24 -1.97
CA LEU A 74 -17.18 -11.27 -2.67
C LEU A 74 -15.97 -11.91 -3.41
N GLU A 75 -15.33 -12.91 -2.81
CA GLU A 75 -14.08 -13.47 -3.36
C GLU A 75 -14.22 -14.09 -4.76
N PRO A 76 -15.30 -14.82 -5.11
CA PRO A 76 -15.51 -15.31 -6.46
C PRO A 76 -15.58 -14.20 -7.50
N ASP A 77 -16.22 -13.07 -7.18
CA ASP A 77 -16.33 -11.92 -8.06
C ASP A 77 -14.99 -11.24 -8.25
N VAL A 78 -14.24 -11.02 -7.16
CA VAL A 78 -12.88 -10.49 -7.21
C VAL A 78 -11.97 -11.35 -8.08
N LEU A 79 -11.96 -12.67 -7.86
CA LEU A 79 -11.16 -13.59 -8.65
C LEU A 79 -11.55 -13.59 -10.14
N SER A 80 -12.84 -13.50 -10.45
CA SER A 80 -13.33 -13.43 -11.83
C SER A 80 -12.83 -12.15 -12.52
N ILE A 81 -12.93 -11.00 -11.86
CA ILE A 81 -12.48 -9.71 -12.39
C ILE A 81 -10.95 -9.71 -12.61
N LEU A 82 -10.20 -10.21 -11.63
CA LEU A 82 -8.75 -10.30 -11.75
C LEU A 82 -8.32 -11.25 -12.89
N LEU A 83 -8.95 -12.42 -12.99
CA LEU A 83 -8.68 -13.39 -14.07
C LEU A 83 -8.97 -12.81 -15.45
N ASP A 84 -10.13 -12.15 -15.61
CA ASP A 84 -10.50 -11.53 -16.88
C ASP A 84 -9.49 -10.46 -17.30
N HIS A 85 -9.12 -9.58 -16.36
CA HIS A 85 -8.14 -8.53 -16.61
C HIS A 85 -6.79 -9.07 -17.05
N PHE A 86 -6.23 -10.06 -16.34
CA PHE A 86 -4.91 -10.59 -16.62
C PHE A 86 -4.87 -11.57 -17.80
N VAL A 87 -5.97 -12.24 -18.12
CA VAL A 87 -6.07 -13.11 -19.32
C VAL A 87 -6.18 -12.28 -20.58
N THR A 88 -6.91 -11.17 -20.55
CA THR A 88 -7.05 -10.25 -21.68
C THR A 88 -5.86 -9.31 -21.85
N ASP A 89 -4.92 -9.32 -20.89
CA ASP A 89 -3.77 -8.40 -20.82
C ASP A 89 -4.20 -6.92 -20.93
N ALA A 90 -5.32 -6.61 -20.28
CA ALA A 90 -5.89 -5.28 -20.29
C ALA A 90 -4.94 -4.28 -19.58
N PRO A 91 -4.93 -3.01 -19.99
CA PRO A 91 -4.08 -2.01 -19.37
C PRO A 91 -4.51 -1.76 -17.91
N LEU A 92 -3.53 -1.72 -17.01
CA LEU A 92 -3.78 -1.48 -15.58
C LEU A 92 -4.35 -0.08 -15.31
N PHE A 93 -3.96 0.91 -16.13
CA PHE A 93 -4.40 2.29 -16.04
C PHE A 93 -5.05 2.76 -17.32
N ALA A 94 -6.01 3.67 -17.23
CA ALA A 94 -6.67 4.27 -18.36
C ALA A 94 -5.69 5.17 -19.18
N PRO A 95 -5.82 5.23 -20.52
CA PRO A 95 -4.98 6.10 -21.34
C PRO A 95 -5.11 7.57 -20.91
N GLY A 96 -3.98 8.25 -20.70
CA GLY A 96 -3.96 9.67 -20.30
C GLY A 96 -4.14 9.93 -18.80
N THR A 97 -4.51 8.94 -18.01
CA THR A 97 -4.27 9.00 -16.57
C THR A 97 -2.78 8.80 -16.36
N ALA A 98 -2.20 9.54 -15.42
CA ALA A 98 -0.79 9.41 -15.11
C ALA A 98 -0.49 7.97 -14.62
N ALA A 99 -0.37 7.07 -15.58
CA ALA A 99 0.07 5.67 -15.43
C ALA A 99 1.51 5.60 -14.87
N GLY A 100 2.02 6.70 -14.48
CA GLY A 100 3.39 6.84 -14.08
C GLY A 100 3.64 7.81 -12.96
N ILE A 101 2.62 8.29 -12.30
CA ILE A 101 2.83 8.66 -10.92
C ILE A 101 2.58 7.33 -10.15
N ALA A 102 3.46 6.33 -10.37
CA ALA A 102 3.98 5.64 -9.22
C ALA A 102 4.14 6.76 -8.22
N ILE A 103 3.41 6.76 -7.13
CA ILE A 103 3.84 7.57 -6.01
C ILE A 103 5.24 7.02 -5.81
N ASP A 104 6.23 7.77 -6.33
CA ASP A 104 7.61 7.61 -5.86
C ASP A 104 7.40 7.54 -4.36
N PRO A 105 7.86 6.53 -3.66
CA PRO A 105 7.73 6.47 -2.21
C PRO A 105 8.25 7.75 -1.54
N ASN A 106 8.92 8.59 -2.32
CA ASN A 106 9.40 9.91 -1.99
C ASN A 106 8.64 11.04 -2.71
N ASP A 107 7.60 10.75 -3.52
CA ASP A 107 6.79 11.80 -4.15
C ASP A 107 5.85 12.38 -3.08
N ASP A 108 6.17 13.61 -2.70
CA ASP A 108 5.48 14.47 -1.75
C ASP A 108 4.09 14.89 -2.26
N GLY A 109 3.27 13.93 -2.67
CA GLY A 109 1.87 14.18 -3.03
C GLY A 109 1.13 14.82 -1.87
N ALA A 110 1.19 16.13 -1.83
CA ALA A 110 0.31 17.14 -1.23
C ALA A 110 -0.44 16.81 0.09
N ALA A 111 0.14 16.02 1.00
CA ALA A 111 -0.39 15.87 2.35
C ALA A 111 0.74 15.93 3.38
N MET A 112 0.88 17.11 3.98
CA MET A 112 1.81 17.42 5.05
C MET A 112 3.27 17.05 4.72
N ALA A 113 3.89 17.83 3.82
CA ALA A 113 5.35 17.90 3.78
C ALA A 113 5.82 18.44 5.14
N VAL A 114 6.38 17.56 5.96
CA VAL A 114 7.07 17.99 7.18
C VAL A 114 8.33 18.72 6.72
N GLU A 115 8.52 19.94 7.18
CA GLU A 115 9.70 20.73 6.86
C GLU A 115 10.92 20.04 7.48
N GLU A 116 11.76 19.43 6.64
CA GLU A 116 12.96 18.70 7.07
C GLU A 116 14.09 19.69 7.34
N ASP A 117 14.83 19.49 8.44
CA ASP A 117 16.03 20.28 8.70
C ASP A 117 17.17 19.75 7.77
N PRO A 118 17.81 20.63 6.98
CA PRO A 118 18.97 20.23 6.18
C PRO A 118 20.11 19.59 6.97
N ALA A 119 20.18 19.84 8.28
CA ALA A 119 21.14 19.20 9.17
C ALA A 119 20.88 17.71 9.38
N ASP A 120 19.64 17.26 9.16
CA ASP A 120 19.20 15.87 9.33
C ASP A 120 19.29 15.05 8.03
N ALA A 121 19.84 15.58 6.94
CA ALA A 121 19.87 14.92 5.63
C ALA A 121 20.46 13.51 5.67
N ASP A 122 21.56 13.29 6.41
CA ASP A 122 22.19 11.97 6.54
C ASP A 122 21.28 10.99 7.30
N ILE A 123 20.51 11.48 8.27
CA ILE A 123 19.54 10.69 9.06
C ILE A 123 18.37 10.29 8.14
N VAL A 124 17.86 11.24 7.37
CA VAL A 124 16.77 11.04 6.40
C VAL A 124 17.15 10.00 5.36
N ASP A 125 18.37 10.06 4.82
CA ASP A 125 18.86 9.10 3.83
C ASP A 125 18.95 7.68 4.43
N GLN A 126 19.44 7.54 5.66
CA GLN A 126 19.48 6.26 6.37
C GLN A 126 18.06 5.71 6.64
N ILE A 127 17.12 6.57 7.03
CA ILE A 127 15.72 6.19 7.23
C ILE A 127 15.12 5.67 5.93
N LYS A 128 15.29 6.40 4.82
CA LYS A 128 14.78 6.02 3.49
C LYS A 128 15.37 4.68 3.04
N GLU A 129 16.67 4.47 3.21
CA GLU A 129 17.32 3.20 2.87
C GLU A 129 16.76 2.02 3.71
N LEU A 130 16.55 2.21 5.01
CA LEU A 130 15.97 1.18 5.88
C LEU A 130 14.53 0.86 5.50
N ILE A 131 13.74 1.88 5.17
CA ILE A 131 12.37 1.69 4.70
C ILE A 131 12.38 0.84 3.44
N GLU A 132 13.17 1.19 2.45
CA GLU A 132 13.23 0.47 1.17
C GLU A 132 13.74 -0.97 1.32
N THR A 133 14.80 -1.18 2.10
CA THR A 133 15.50 -2.45 2.12
C THR A 133 14.93 -3.45 3.13
N ARG A 134 14.26 -2.98 4.19
CA ARG A 134 13.81 -3.84 5.29
C ARG A 134 12.34 -3.71 5.62
N VAL A 135 11.79 -2.49 5.65
CA VAL A 135 10.43 -2.29 6.11
C VAL A 135 9.43 -2.61 5.01
N ARG A 136 9.59 -2.05 3.81
CA ARG A 136 8.68 -2.28 2.67
C ARG A 136 8.56 -3.75 2.28
N PRO A 137 9.65 -4.55 2.20
CA PRO A 137 9.52 -5.98 1.92
C PRO A 137 8.70 -6.75 2.95
N ALA A 138 8.83 -6.40 4.24
CA ALA A 138 8.05 -7.04 5.30
C ALA A 138 6.57 -6.64 5.23
N VAL A 139 6.30 -5.35 5.01
CA VAL A 139 4.94 -4.81 4.88
C VAL A 139 4.23 -5.36 3.63
N ALA A 140 4.96 -5.57 2.53
CA ALA A 140 4.43 -6.17 1.32
C ALA A 140 3.98 -7.64 1.52
N GLN A 141 4.63 -8.38 2.43
CA GLN A 141 4.16 -9.71 2.82
C GLN A 141 2.76 -9.65 3.44
N ASP A 142 2.48 -8.62 4.21
CA ASP A 142 1.20 -8.37 4.84
C ASP A 142 0.17 -7.72 3.89
N GLY A 143 0.52 -7.51 2.62
CA GLY A 143 -0.39 -6.97 1.60
C GLY A 143 -0.56 -5.46 1.62
N GLY A 144 0.40 -4.73 2.17
CA GLY A 144 0.40 -3.29 2.21
C GLY A 144 1.73 -2.67 1.76
N ASP A 145 1.84 -1.37 1.96
CA ASP A 145 3.07 -0.61 1.77
C ASP A 145 3.14 0.54 2.78
N ILE A 146 4.32 1.14 2.91
CA ILE A 146 4.52 2.36 3.67
C ILE A 146 5.23 3.39 2.82
N VAL A 147 4.83 4.64 3.00
CA VAL A 147 5.39 5.80 2.31
C VAL A 147 6.00 6.74 3.34
N TYR A 148 7.25 7.11 3.11
CA TYR A 148 7.92 8.15 3.88
C TYR A 148 7.21 9.50 3.66
N ARG A 149 6.94 10.24 4.73
CA ARG A 149 6.28 11.55 4.68
C ARG A 149 7.13 12.69 5.23
N GLY A 150 8.14 12.37 6.00
CA GLY A 150 9.07 13.35 6.55
C GLY A 150 9.69 12.92 7.88
N TYR A 151 10.71 13.65 8.28
CA TYR A 151 11.37 13.50 9.59
C TYR A 151 11.61 14.88 10.18
N ALA A 152 11.12 15.11 11.39
CA ALA A 152 11.37 16.36 12.11
C ALA A 152 11.42 16.13 13.62
N HIS A 153 12.35 16.79 14.29
CA HIS A 153 12.48 16.79 15.76
C HIS A 153 12.47 15.38 16.39
N GLY A 154 13.15 14.42 15.75
CA GLY A 154 13.19 13.04 16.23
C GLY A 154 11.92 12.23 15.93
N THR A 155 10.96 12.76 15.20
CA THR A 155 9.72 12.06 14.82
C THR A 155 9.73 11.75 13.34
N LEU A 156 9.57 10.46 13.00
CA LEU A 156 9.40 9.96 11.64
C LEU A 156 7.91 9.85 11.32
N TYR A 157 7.49 10.44 10.21
CA TYR A 157 6.12 10.40 9.70
C TYR A 157 6.02 9.42 8.52
N LEU A 158 5.08 8.48 8.62
CA LEU A 158 4.85 7.44 7.61
C LEU A 158 3.37 7.39 7.24
N ALA A 159 3.05 7.24 5.96
CA ALA A 159 1.71 6.86 5.53
C ALA A 159 1.63 5.35 5.31
N MET A 160 0.57 4.72 5.80
CA MET A 160 0.31 3.30 5.61
C MET A 160 -0.71 3.12 4.48
N GLN A 161 -0.47 2.14 3.60
CA GLN A 161 -1.33 1.86 2.44
C GLN A 161 -1.71 0.38 2.37
N GLY A 162 -2.76 0.07 1.60
CA GLY A 162 -3.25 -1.29 1.40
C GLY A 162 -3.76 -1.93 2.69
N ALA A 163 -3.42 -3.19 2.95
CA ALA A 163 -3.88 -3.93 4.14
C ALA A 163 -3.47 -3.30 5.47
N CYS A 164 -2.44 -2.44 5.46
CA CYS A 164 -1.93 -1.76 6.65
C CYS A 164 -2.77 -0.53 7.03
N SER A 165 -3.56 0.00 6.10
CA SER A 165 -4.52 1.08 6.35
C SER A 165 -5.83 0.50 6.90
N GLY A 166 -6.46 1.19 7.85
CA GLY A 166 -7.84 0.89 8.28
C GLY A 166 -8.01 -0.19 9.35
N CYS A 167 -6.98 -0.91 9.79
CA CYS A 167 -7.10 -1.86 10.90
C CYS A 167 -6.38 -1.35 12.16
N PRO A 168 -7.10 -0.92 13.21
CA PRO A 168 -6.50 -0.36 14.41
C PRO A 168 -5.52 -1.31 15.12
N SER A 169 -5.80 -2.60 15.14
CA SER A 169 -4.97 -3.60 15.85
C SER A 169 -3.70 -3.95 15.08
N SER A 170 -3.77 -4.10 13.76
CA SER A 170 -2.59 -4.37 12.92
C SER A 170 -1.73 -3.11 12.77
N ALA A 171 -2.33 -1.94 12.62
CA ALA A 171 -1.61 -0.67 12.55
C ALA A 171 -0.75 -0.41 13.80
N VAL A 172 -1.28 -0.69 15.02
CA VAL A 172 -0.52 -0.51 16.26
C VAL A 172 0.65 -1.49 16.35
N THR A 173 0.43 -2.76 15.99
CA THR A 173 1.49 -3.78 16.03
C THR A 173 2.57 -3.51 15.00
N LEU A 174 2.17 -3.18 13.78
CA LEU A 174 3.07 -2.83 12.69
C LEU A 174 3.86 -1.56 13.04
N LYS A 175 3.20 -0.50 13.51
CA LYS A 175 3.85 0.74 13.96
C LYS A 175 4.93 0.45 15.00
N ARG A 176 4.64 -0.36 16.03
CA ARG A 176 5.62 -0.74 17.05
C ARG A 176 6.79 -1.54 16.49
N GLY A 177 6.52 -2.44 15.55
CA GLY A 177 7.56 -3.23 14.87
C GLY A 177 8.49 -2.34 14.04
N ILE A 178 7.92 -1.43 13.25
CA ILE A 178 8.67 -0.44 12.45
C ILE A 178 9.46 0.49 13.37
N GLU A 179 8.81 1.04 14.40
CA GLU A 179 9.46 1.92 15.38
C GLU A 179 10.66 1.24 16.04
N GLY A 180 10.50 -0.02 16.49
CA GLY A 180 11.59 -0.79 17.10
C GLY A 180 12.75 -1.04 16.13
N LEU A 181 12.44 -1.34 14.86
CA LEU A 181 13.45 -1.56 13.83
C LEU A 181 14.19 -0.25 13.49
N ILE A 182 13.46 0.83 13.23
CA ILE A 182 14.07 2.12 12.89
C ILE A 182 14.94 2.63 14.04
N LYS A 183 14.45 2.65 15.28
CA LYS A 183 15.22 3.08 16.47
C LYS A 183 16.49 2.25 16.71
N HIS A 184 16.47 0.99 16.31
CA HIS A 184 17.65 0.13 16.45
C HIS A 184 18.80 0.56 15.53
N TYR A 185 18.47 1.00 14.31
CA TYR A 185 19.47 1.39 13.29
C TYR A 185 19.71 2.90 13.27
N VAL A 186 18.72 3.70 13.61
CA VAL A 186 18.74 5.17 13.63
C VAL A 186 18.26 5.63 15.00
N PRO A 187 19.14 5.69 16.01
CA PRO A 187 18.79 6.06 17.39
C PRO A 187 18.24 7.49 17.53
N GLU A 188 18.47 8.34 16.55
CA GLU A 188 17.98 9.72 16.48
C GLU A 188 16.46 9.76 16.34
N VAL A 189 15.84 8.71 15.80
CA VAL A 189 14.40 8.57 15.72
C VAL A 189 13.84 8.20 17.11
N GLN A 190 13.10 9.12 17.70
CA GLN A 190 12.48 8.95 19.03
C GLN A 190 11.04 8.45 18.94
N ASN A 191 10.32 8.84 17.88
CA ASN A 191 8.94 8.46 17.65
C ASN A 191 8.68 8.13 16.18
N VAL A 192 7.67 7.29 15.93
CA VAL A 192 7.13 7.03 14.60
C VAL A 192 5.64 7.35 14.62
N GLU A 193 5.18 8.19 13.71
CA GLU A 193 3.76 8.55 13.58
C GLU A 193 3.22 8.12 12.23
N ALA A 194 2.00 7.57 12.26
CA ALA A 194 1.24 7.26 11.06
C ALA A 194 0.33 8.46 10.73
N VAL A 195 0.40 8.95 9.50
CA VAL A 195 -0.33 10.10 8.98
C VAL A 195 -1.14 9.73 7.75
#